data_2e23159a030832d252089c7c4ff8db47
#
_entry.id   2e23159a030832d252089c7c4ff8db47
#
_cell.length_a   1.000
_cell.length_b   1.000
_cell.length_c   1.000
_cell.angle_alpha   90.00
_cell.angle_beta   90.00
_cell.angle_gamma   90.00
#
_symmetry.space_group_name_H-M   'P 1'
#
loop_
_entity.id
_entity.type
_entity.pdbx_description
1 polymer ?
#
loop_
_entity_poly.entity_id
_entity_poly.type
_entity_poly.pdbx_seq_one_letter_code
_entity_poly.pdbx_strand_id
1 'polypeptide(L)'
;MIFDGFFGIDWSGDKSKFQKGIKVAYLDKKNINPVIIFPPNKNKYWNRSSLIEYLQNLNSNKSYLIGFDFAFAYPFEDYKNYFVDLDNSPGSAKKLWDFIDFHNSENSNYYGGSIWEKKIICEYFNSPVKRGVKFQSRRRITEIHAKKICSPSPTF
;
A
#
# COMPACT_ATOMS: atom_id res chain seq x y z
N MET A 1 4.96 25.73 -4.66
CA MET A 1 3.81 24.87 -4.98
C MET A 1 2.81 25.04 -3.85
N ILE A 2 1.58 25.34 -4.15
CA ILE A 2 0.56 25.56 -3.12
C ILE A 2 -0.54 24.56 -3.36
N PHE A 3 -0.64 23.57 -2.47
CA PHE A 3 -1.77 22.64 -2.46
C PHE A 3 -2.99 23.33 -1.84
N ASP A 4 -4.16 22.98 -2.33
CA ASP A 4 -5.45 23.46 -1.81
C ASP A 4 -5.94 22.61 -0.65
N GLY A 5 -5.46 21.38 -0.56
CA GLY A 5 -5.79 20.49 0.54
C GLY A 5 -4.84 19.29 0.64
N PHE A 6 -4.92 18.63 1.78
CA PHE A 6 -4.04 17.53 2.15
C PHE A 6 -4.89 16.34 2.61
N PHE A 7 -4.63 15.17 2.06
CA PHE A 7 -5.22 13.92 2.53
C PHE A 7 -4.17 13.05 3.20
N GLY A 8 -4.50 12.54 4.38
CA GLY A 8 -3.75 11.48 5.05
C GLY A 8 -4.61 10.21 5.09
N ILE A 9 -4.09 9.11 4.57
CA ILE A 9 -4.82 7.86 4.44
C ILE A 9 -4.04 6.76 5.17
N ASP A 10 -4.63 6.28 6.27
CA ASP A 10 -4.23 5.06 6.95
C ASP A 10 -4.84 3.88 6.19
N TRP A 11 -3.99 3.02 5.64
CA TRP A 11 -4.41 1.93 4.77
C TRP A 11 -4.45 0.62 5.53
N SER A 12 -5.39 -0.26 5.16
CA SER A 12 -5.53 -1.58 5.77
C SER A 12 -5.26 -2.70 4.77
N GLY A 13 -4.40 -3.65 5.15
CA GLY A 13 -4.17 -4.91 4.44
C GLY A 13 -5.19 -6.01 4.73
N ASP A 14 -6.24 -5.76 5.51
CA ASP A 14 -7.26 -6.73 5.89
C ASP A 14 -8.01 -7.28 4.65
N LYS A 15 -8.33 -8.58 4.66
CA LYS A 15 -9.05 -9.27 3.58
C LYS A 15 -10.52 -8.84 3.45
N SER A 16 -11.13 -8.32 4.52
CA SER A 16 -12.56 -7.98 4.52
C SER A 16 -12.89 -6.90 3.48
N LYS A 17 -14.10 -6.96 2.93
CA LYS A 17 -14.56 -6.00 1.92
C LYS A 17 -14.62 -4.57 2.49
N PHE A 18 -15.17 -4.42 3.69
CA PHE A 18 -15.25 -3.15 4.40
C PHE A 18 -14.20 -3.08 5.50
N GLN A 19 -13.34 -2.11 5.41
CA GLN A 19 -12.09 -2.04 6.15
C GLN A 19 -12.24 -1.13 7.39
N LYS A 20 -12.29 -1.70 8.57
CA LYS A 20 -12.28 -0.93 9.82
C LYS A 20 -11.00 -0.11 10.00
N GLY A 21 -9.89 -0.60 9.48
CA GLY A 21 -8.57 0.04 9.56
C GLY A 21 -8.39 1.19 8.58
N ILE A 22 -9.15 1.28 7.49
CA ILE A 22 -9.02 2.42 6.57
C ILE A 22 -9.61 3.67 7.22
N LYS A 23 -8.75 4.69 7.36
CA LYS A 23 -9.13 6.03 7.83
C LYS A 23 -8.65 7.08 6.85
N VAL A 24 -9.46 8.08 6.64
CA VAL A 24 -9.15 9.20 5.76
C VAL A 24 -9.28 10.49 6.55
N ALA A 25 -8.19 11.24 6.62
CA ALA A 25 -8.18 12.59 7.17
C ALA A 25 -7.99 13.59 6.04
N TYR A 26 -8.66 14.72 6.13
CA TYR A 26 -8.53 15.82 5.19
C TYR A 26 -8.25 17.11 5.93
N LEU A 27 -7.33 17.91 5.41
CA LEU A 27 -7.03 19.26 5.86
C LEU A 27 -7.14 20.22 4.67
N ASP A 28 -8.06 21.17 4.73
CA ASP A 28 -8.09 22.30 3.81
C ASP A 28 -6.98 23.30 4.16
N LYS A 29 -6.34 23.91 3.16
CA LYS A 29 -5.24 24.87 3.36
C LYS A 29 -5.57 26.06 4.25
N LYS A 30 -6.86 26.38 4.41
CA LYS A 30 -7.33 27.50 5.23
C LYS A 30 -7.62 27.09 6.68
N ASN A 31 -7.62 25.82 6.98
CA ASN A 31 -7.90 25.27 8.29
C ASN A 31 -6.61 24.79 8.97
N ILE A 32 -6.62 24.76 10.28
CA ILE A 32 -5.52 24.21 11.11
C ILE A 32 -5.81 22.81 11.63
N ASN A 33 -7.06 22.40 11.63
CA ASN A 33 -7.46 21.08 12.15
C ASN A 33 -7.93 20.16 11.02
N PRO A 34 -7.38 18.95 10.93
CA PRO A 34 -7.87 17.95 10.00
C PRO A 34 -9.25 17.42 10.44
N VAL A 35 -10.03 17.01 9.47
CA VAL A 35 -11.32 16.34 9.68
C VAL A 35 -11.28 14.92 9.17
N ILE A 36 -11.99 14.01 9.83
CA ILE A 36 -12.16 12.64 9.34
C ILE A 36 -13.24 12.62 8.27
N ILE A 37 -12.90 12.04 7.12
CA ILE A 37 -13.82 11.83 6.02
C ILE A 37 -14.38 10.42 6.08
N PHE A 38 -15.69 10.32 6.07
CA PHE A 38 -16.42 9.04 6.03
C PHE A 38 -16.82 8.68 4.59
N PRO A 39 -17.07 7.39 4.31
CA PRO A 39 -17.54 6.96 3.00
C PRO A 39 -18.82 7.70 2.58
N PRO A 40 -18.94 8.17 1.33
CA PRO A 40 -20.09 8.96 0.88
C PRO A 40 -21.41 8.17 0.87
N ASN A 41 -21.34 6.85 0.73
CA ASN A 41 -22.50 5.96 0.59
C ASN A 41 -23.13 5.54 1.93
N LYS A 42 -22.97 6.33 3.00
CA LYS A 42 -23.46 6.02 4.36
C LYS A 42 -22.94 4.69 4.95
N ASN A 43 -21.97 4.07 4.32
CA ASN A 43 -21.27 2.91 4.86
C ASN A 43 -20.47 3.35 6.11
N LYS A 44 -20.44 2.50 7.12
CA LYS A 44 -19.68 2.78 8.34
C LYS A 44 -18.16 2.78 8.09
N TYR A 45 -17.72 2.01 7.11
CA TYR A 45 -16.30 1.80 6.80
C TYR A 45 -16.04 1.93 5.32
N TRP A 46 -14.86 2.37 4.97
CA TRP A 46 -14.37 2.37 3.60
C TRP A 46 -14.17 0.94 3.08
N ASN A 47 -14.35 0.75 1.80
CA ASN A 47 -13.69 -0.29 1.04
C ASN A 47 -12.69 0.36 0.08
N ARG A 48 -11.71 -0.41 -0.41
CA ARG A 48 -10.63 0.14 -1.23
C ARG A 48 -11.15 0.76 -2.53
N SER A 49 -12.09 0.09 -3.20
CA SER A 49 -12.67 0.59 -4.44
C SER A 49 -13.39 1.92 -4.24
N SER A 50 -14.22 2.04 -3.20
CA SER A 50 -14.94 3.29 -2.93
C SER A 50 -14.01 4.44 -2.51
N LEU A 51 -12.89 4.13 -1.85
CA LEU A 51 -11.88 5.14 -1.54
C LEU A 51 -11.16 5.61 -2.81
N ILE A 52 -10.76 4.69 -3.68
CA ILE A 52 -10.11 5.04 -4.96
C ILE A 52 -11.07 5.88 -5.80
N GLU A 53 -12.32 5.48 -5.94
CA GLU A 53 -13.35 6.24 -6.66
C GLU A 53 -13.54 7.64 -6.06
N TYR A 54 -13.60 7.75 -4.74
CA TYR A 54 -13.67 9.05 -4.06
C TYR A 54 -12.49 9.96 -4.39
N LEU A 55 -11.27 9.43 -4.36
CA LEU A 55 -10.06 10.19 -4.68
C LEU A 55 -9.99 10.60 -6.16
N GLN A 56 -10.43 9.73 -7.07
CA GLN A 56 -10.50 10.03 -8.51
C GLN A 56 -11.54 11.12 -8.84
N ASN A 57 -12.59 11.23 -8.05
CA ASN A 57 -13.65 12.23 -8.21
C ASN A 57 -13.41 13.54 -7.42
N LEU A 58 -12.19 13.73 -6.87
CA LEU A 58 -11.84 15.03 -6.29
C LEU A 58 -11.89 16.14 -7.34
N ASN A 59 -12.14 17.37 -6.87
CA ASN A 59 -12.25 18.52 -7.76
C ASN A 59 -10.95 18.74 -8.55
N SER A 60 -10.99 18.53 -9.86
CA SER A 60 -9.85 18.65 -10.78
C SER A 60 -9.28 20.07 -10.90
N ASN A 61 -10.01 21.10 -10.47
CA ASN A 61 -9.53 22.48 -10.43
C ASN A 61 -8.71 22.81 -9.17
N LYS A 62 -8.50 21.83 -8.29
CA LYS A 62 -7.73 21.99 -7.07
C LYS A 62 -6.52 21.05 -7.06
N SER A 63 -5.47 21.48 -6.40
CA SER A 63 -4.26 20.68 -6.19
C SER A 63 -4.29 20.04 -4.80
N TYR A 64 -4.16 18.72 -4.74
CA TYR A 64 -4.13 17.98 -3.48
C TYR A 64 -2.82 17.24 -3.29
N LEU A 65 -2.32 17.22 -2.06
CA LEU A 65 -1.28 16.29 -1.65
C LEU A 65 -1.93 15.12 -0.92
N ILE A 66 -1.71 13.90 -1.42
CA ILE A 66 -2.32 12.70 -0.86
C ILE A 66 -1.20 11.79 -0.34
N GLY A 67 -1.19 11.54 0.97
CA GLY A 67 -0.26 10.61 1.63
C GLY A 67 -0.95 9.32 2.04
N PHE A 68 -0.29 8.18 1.78
CA PHE A 68 -0.74 6.87 2.19
C PHE A 68 0.25 6.26 3.18
N ASP A 69 -0.26 5.60 4.21
CA ASP A 69 0.53 4.80 5.14
C ASP A 69 0.68 3.36 4.62
N PHE A 70 1.42 3.21 3.53
CA PHE A 70 1.88 1.90 3.05
C PHE A 70 3.19 2.01 2.27
N ALA A 71 3.89 0.87 2.15
CA ALA A 71 5.11 0.80 1.37
C ALA A 71 4.79 0.69 -0.13
N PHE A 72 5.30 1.62 -0.93
CA PHE A 72 5.12 1.60 -2.40
C PHE A 72 5.98 0.56 -3.11
N ALA A 73 7.06 0.11 -2.49
CA ALA A 73 7.95 -0.91 -3.03
C ALA A 73 8.79 -1.55 -1.92
N TYR A 74 9.44 -2.68 -2.27
CA TYR A 74 10.48 -3.28 -1.46
C TYR A 74 11.83 -2.59 -1.63
N PRO A 75 12.78 -2.76 -0.69
CA PRO A 75 14.17 -2.42 -0.91
C PRO A 75 14.74 -3.16 -2.14
N PHE A 76 15.33 -2.43 -3.05
CA PHE A 76 15.89 -2.96 -4.30
C PHE A 76 17.41 -2.91 -4.31
N GLU A 77 17.99 -1.86 -3.75
CA GLU A 77 19.42 -1.55 -3.89
C GLU A 77 20.35 -2.62 -3.32
N ASP A 78 19.97 -3.28 -2.22
CA ASP A 78 20.79 -4.27 -1.56
C ASP A 78 21.13 -5.47 -2.46
N TYR A 79 20.20 -5.85 -3.34
CA TYR A 79 20.33 -7.04 -4.19
C TYR A 79 20.22 -6.75 -5.68
N LYS A 80 19.97 -5.49 -6.07
CA LYS A 80 19.68 -5.07 -7.44
C LYS A 80 18.52 -5.86 -8.07
N ASN A 81 17.64 -6.40 -7.23
CA ASN A 81 16.55 -7.27 -7.64
C ASN A 81 15.47 -7.35 -6.55
N TYR A 82 14.20 -7.42 -6.94
CA TYR A 82 13.10 -7.65 -5.99
C TYR A 82 12.96 -9.10 -5.59
N PHE A 83 13.14 -10.02 -6.52
CA PHE A 83 13.05 -11.47 -6.29
C PHE A 83 14.34 -12.12 -6.79
N VAL A 84 15.26 -12.37 -5.89
CA VAL A 84 16.57 -12.97 -6.20
C VAL A 84 16.38 -14.35 -6.81
N ASP A 85 17.09 -14.66 -7.89
CA ASP A 85 17.00 -15.92 -8.66
C ASP A 85 15.62 -16.21 -9.28
N LEU A 86 14.76 -15.20 -9.42
CA LEU A 86 13.56 -15.33 -10.21
C LEU A 86 13.84 -14.84 -11.63
N ASP A 87 13.61 -15.70 -12.61
CA ASP A 87 13.65 -15.31 -14.03
C ASP A 87 12.64 -14.18 -14.28
N ASN A 88 13.11 -13.13 -14.97
CA ASN A 88 12.31 -11.94 -15.26
C ASN A 88 11.80 -11.19 -13.99
N SER A 89 12.55 -11.24 -12.90
CA SER A 89 12.23 -10.42 -11.72
C SER A 89 12.10 -8.93 -12.11
N PRO A 90 11.10 -8.21 -11.55
CA PRO A 90 10.92 -6.80 -11.85
C PRO A 90 12.19 -5.96 -11.57
N GLY A 91 12.62 -5.16 -12.53
CA GLY A 91 13.82 -4.30 -12.40
C GLY A 91 13.51 -2.85 -12.02
N SER A 92 12.27 -2.52 -11.61
CA SER A 92 11.89 -1.20 -11.13
C SER A 92 10.60 -1.27 -10.31
N ALA A 93 10.31 -0.25 -9.50
CA ALA A 93 9.08 -0.17 -8.72
C ALA A 93 7.83 -0.28 -9.60
N LYS A 94 7.81 0.42 -10.74
CA LYS A 94 6.69 0.33 -11.67
C LYS A 94 6.49 -1.10 -12.20
N LYS A 95 7.56 -1.77 -12.61
CA LYS A 95 7.49 -3.17 -13.07
C LYS A 95 7.05 -4.12 -11.95
N LEU A 96 7.43 -3.82 -10.68
CA LEU A 96 6.92 -4.57 -9.54
C LEU A 96 5.41 -4.39 -9.39
N TRP A 97 4.90 -3.18 -9.53
CA TRP A 97 3.44 -2.94 -9.46
C TRP A 97 2.70 -3.67 -10.58
N ASP A 98 3.18 -3.57 -11.82
CA ASP A 98 2.60 -4.28 -12.97
C ASP A 98 2.62 -5.81 -12.74
N PHE A 99 3.70 -6.34 -12.16
CA PHE A 99 3.83 -7.75 -11.81
C PHE A 99 2.83 -8.19 -10.72
N ILE A 100 2.71 -7.41 -9.66
CA ILE A 100 1.76 -7.68 -8.57
C ILE A 100 0.31 -7.60 -9.09
N ASP A 101 -0.02 -6.59 -9.88
CA ASP A 101 -1.35 -6.41 -10.46
C ASP A 101 -1.73 -7.59 -11.37
N PHE A 102 -0.82 -8.00 -12.26
CA PHE A 102 -1.02 -9.17 -13.10
C PHE A 102 -1.33 -10.44 -12.29
N HIS A 103 -0.54 -10.71 -11.25
CA HIS A 103 -0.72 -11.91 -10.43
C HIS A 103 -1.91 -11.83 -9.46
N ASN A 104 -2.43 -10.64 -9.19
CA ASN A 104 -3.60 -10.40 -8.33
C ASN A 104 -4.86 -10.04 -9.11
N SER A 105 -4.87 -10.09 -10.42
CA SER A 105 -5.99 -9.68 -11.28
C SER A 105 -7.33 -10.35 -10.95
N GLU A 106 -7.30 -11.55 -10.37
CA GLU A 106 -8.48 -12.30 -9.94
C GLU A 106 -9.08 -11.79 -8.60
N ASN A 107 -8.35 -10.96 -7.86
CA ASN A 107 -8.80 -10.51 -6.56
C ASN A 107 -9.70 -9.29 -6.67
N SER A 108 -10.85 -9.35 -6.03
CA SER A 108 -11.74 -8.21 -5.90
C SER A 108 -11.22 -7.20 -4.87
N ASN A 109 -11.68 -5.95 -5.01
CA ASN A 109 -11.48 -4.89 -4.01
C ASN A 109 -9.99 -4.60 -3.72
N TYR A 110 -9.12 -4.73 -4.74
CA TYR A 110 -7.67 -4.44 -4.63
C TYR A 110 -6.99 -5.11 -3.43
N TYR A 111 -7.39 -6.33 -3.12
CA TYR A 111 -6.75 -7.10 -2.07
C TYR A 111 -5.45 -7.72 -2.57
N GLY A 112 -4.32 -7.28 -2.01
CA GLY A 112 -2.99 -7.75 -2.42
C GLY A 112 -2.52 -9.05 -1.74
N GLY A 113 -3.21 -9.48 -0.70
CA GLY A 113 -2.73 -10.54 0.20
C GLY A 113 -2.58 -11.93 -0.42
N SER A 114 -3.28 -12.26 -1.50
CA SER A 114 -3.14 -13.56 -2.14
C SER A 114 -1.85 -13.71 -2.94
N ILE A 115 -1.09 -12.63 -3.16
CA ILE A 115 0.17 -12.69 -3.91
C ILE A 115 1.18 -13.66 -3.28
N TRP A 116 1.22 -13.75 -1.96
CA TRP A 116 2.13 -14.67 -1.24
C TRP A 116 1.71 -16.14 -1.33
N GLU A 117 0.52 -16.45 -1.84
CA GLU A 117 0.05 -17.82 -2.09
C GLU A 117 0.43 -18.29 -3.51
N LYS A 118 0.79 -17.36 -4.39
CA LYS A 118 1.15 -17.70 -5.78
C LYS A 118 2.48 -18.47 -5.81
N LYS A 119 2.44 -19.66 -6.42
CA LYS A 119 3.55 -20.62 -6.47
C LYS A 119 4.86 -19.99 -6.96
N ILE A 120 4.79 -19.07 -7.91
CA ILE A 120 5.96 -18.42 -8.52
C ILE A 120 6.76 -17.56 -7.53
N ILE A 121 6.10 -16.99 -6.50
CA ILE A 121 6.74 -16.02 -5.59
C ILE A 121 6.49 -16.29 -4.12
N CYS A 122 5.72 -17.32 -3.75
CA CYS A 122 5.39 -17.62 -2.35
C CYS A 122 6.64 -17.85 -1.47
N GLU A 123 7.76 -18.26 -2.05
CA GLU A 123 9.02 -18.48 -1.34
C GLU A 123 9.71 -17.18 -0.88
N TYR A 124 9.33 -16.04 -1.45
CA TYR A 124 9.90 -14.73 -1.12
C TYR A 124 9.15 -13.99 -0.02
N PHE A 125 8.01 -14.52 0.43
CA PHE A 125 7.16 -13.87 1.42
C PHE A 125 7.17 -14.57 2.77
N ASN A 126 6.91 -13.78 3.82
CA ASN A 126 6.59 -14.28 5.14
C ASN A 126 5.07 -14.17 5.33
N SER A 127 4.34 -15.18 4.90
CA SER A 127 2.89 -15.21 5.06
C SER A 127 2.49 -15.63 6.49
N PRO A 128 1.24 -15.37 6.91
CA PRO A 128 0.73 -15.86 8.19
C PRO A 128 0.80 -17.36 8.36
N VAL A 129 0.85 -18.11 7.26
CA VAL A 129 0.85 -19.58 7.25
C VAL A 129 2.26 -20.16 7.14
N LYS A 130 3.14 -19.54 6.39
CA LYS A 130 4.46 -20.06 6.08
C LYS A 130 5.47 -18.97 5.79
N ARG A 131 6.66 -19.10 6.36
CA ARG A 131 7.82 -18.33 5.92
C ARG A 131 8.45 -18.99 4.70
N GLY A 132 8.57 -18.25 3.62
CA GLY A 132 9.23 -18.70 2.39
C GLY A 132 10.73 -18.92 2.61
N VAL A 133 11.31 -19.90 1.93
CA VAL A 133 12.73 -20.25 2.07
C VAL A 133 13.67 -19.17 1.54
N LYS A 134 13.21 -18.37 0.57
CA LYS A 134 13.94 -17.23 0.00
C LYS A 134 13.57 -15.89 0.66
N PHE A 135 12.72 -15.93 1.70
CA PHE A 135 12.34 -14.72 2.40
C PHE A 135 13.53 -14.11 3.12
N GLN A 136 13.79 -12.86 2.83
CA GLN A 136 14.78 -12.05 3.52
C GLN A 136 14.10 -10.87 4.19
N SER A 137 14.37 -10.70 5.49
CA SER A 137 13.89 -9.51 6.21
C SER A 137 14.63 -8.29 5.68
N ARG A 138 14.00 -7.60 4.75
CA ARG A 138 14.57 -6.40 4.12
C ARG A 138 14.05 -5.17 4.84
N ARG A 139 14.95 -4.42 5.43
CA ARG A 139 14.65 -3.10 5.98
C ARG A 139 15.09 -2.05 4.98
N ARG A 140 14.24 -1.05 4.76
CA ARG A 140 14.61 0.13 3.99
C ARG A 140 15.70 0.91 4.74
N ILE A 141 16.57 1.62 4.02
CA ILE A 141 17.63 2.45 4.63
C ILE A 141 17.07 3.38 5.70
N THR A 142 15.91 3.97 5.45
CA THR A 142 15.19 4.81 6.42
C THR A 142 14.81 4.08 7.70
N GLU A 143 14.46 2.80 7.61
CA GLU A 143 14.11 1.96 8.76
C GLU A 143 15.34 1.50 9.55
N ILE A 144 16.48 1.34 8.88
CA ILE A 144 17.78 1.03 9.51
C ILE A 144 18.24 2.23 10.34
N HIS A 145 18.10 3.43 9.80
CA HIS A 145 18.53 4.67 10.48
C HIS A 145 17.54 5.14 11.56
N ALA A 146 16.28 4.83 11.44
CA ALA A 146 15.27 5.14 12.44
C ALA A 146 15.30 4.12 13.60
N LYS A 147 16.19 4.31 14.55
CA LYS A 147 16.54 3.38 15.66
C LYS A 147 15.38 2.82 16.51
N LYS A 148 14.13 3.18 16.26
CA LYS A 148 12.95 2.80 17.08
C LYS A 148 11.69 2.47 16.30
N ILE A 149 11.74 2.37 14.99
CA ILE A 149 10.55 2.03 14.23
C ILE A 149 10.41 0.51 14.18
N CYS A 150 9.20 0.05 14.46
CA CYS A 150 8.82 -1.36 14.41
C CYS A 150 9.35 -2.02 13.15
N SER A 151 9.79 -3.26 13.30
CA SER A 151 10.11 -4.10 12.15
C SER A 151 8.96 -4.00 11.14
N PRO A 152 9.22 -3.67 9.88
CA PRO A 152 8.15 -3.60 8.92
C PRO A 152 7.44 -4.94 8.94
N SER A 153 6.18 -4.90 9.32
CA SER A 153 5.34 -6.08 9.11
C SER A 153 5.26 -6.28 7.60
N PRO A 154 5.61 -7.45 7.07
CA PRO A 154 5.46 -7.74 5.66
C PRO A 154 3.98 -7.96 5.30
N THR A 155 3.10 -7.29 5.98
CA THR A 155 1.67 -7.33 5.68
C THR A 155 1.38 -6.30 4.61
N PHE A 156 1.08 -6.79 3.42
CA PHE A 156 0.36 -6.06 2.40
C PHE A 156 -1.11 -5.91 2.75
#